data_5f4af1715551ca95fb849dba3eb68a1a
#
_entry.id   5f4af1715551ca95fb849dba3eb68a1a
#
_cell.length_a   1.000
_cell.length_b   1.000
_cell.length_c   1.000
_cell.angle_alpha   90.00
_cell.angle_beta   90.00
_cell.angle_gamma   90.00
#
_symmetry.space_group_name_H-M   'P 1'
#
loop_
_entity.id
_entity.type
_entity.pdbx_description
1 polymer ?
#
loop_
_entity_poly.entity_id
_entity_poly.type
_entity_poly.pdbx_seq_one_letter_code
_entity_poly.pdbx_strand_id
1 'polypeptide(L)'
;MSNKKVCDVSIVCANYNNGKYLEEFLNSVMESSMLVKEVILVNDGSTDDSLAILSKYNLEYLKVIDLKKNIGFANALNVGVEEATAKYILRIDPDDILERTRIEKQYNFLNENRDIDLTGSNVIYFNENIENKVGSSNFPEKGELIYKRYQKGEHGLLHGTIMVRTTLFKKYKYSQKQVPAEDYDIFARMIKGGANAQSIKETLTFVRIHENSVSNALPYSTVKKTYDLRDEIFKTKTSNFKILINYLNLKYYRNYYFEKNWLKKIWFLGLSSMFRPDKAIKKIC
;
A
#
# COMPACT_ATOMS: atom_id res chain seq x y z
N MET A 1 2.29 20.34 25.67
CA MET A 1 1.84 19.60 24.47
C MET A 1 1.67 20.62 23.35
N SER A 2 2.37 20.50 22.22
CA SER A 2 2.22 21.42 21.10
C SER A 2 0.79 21.33 20.58
N ASN A 3 0.16 22.47 20.33
CA ASN A 3 -1.21 22.57 19.83
C ASN A 3 -1.24 22.12 18.34
N LYS A 4 -1.07 20.81 18.08
CA LYS A 4 -1.11 20.27 16.71
C LYS A 4 -2.52 20.42 16.16
N LYS A 5 -2.62 20.89 14.91
CA LYS A 5 -3.90 20.98 14.20
C LYS A 5 -4.44 19.58 13.92
N VAL A 6 -5.73 19.37 14.15
CA VAL A 6 -6.45 18.14 13.82
C VAL A 6 -7.00 18.25 12.40
N CYS A 7 -6.78 17.24 11.57
CA CYS A 7 -7.32 17.15 10.21
C CYS A 7 -8.45 16.11 10.11
N ASP A 8 -9.31 16.27 9.12
CA ASP A 8 -10.45 15.41 8.87
C ASP A 8 -10.04 14.14 8.10
N VAL A 9 -9.19 13.33 8.75
CA VAL A 9 -8.62 12.08 8.25
C VAL A 9 -8.88 10.96 9.25
N SER A 10 -9.34 9.80 8.78
CA SER A 10 -9.36 8.52 9.49
C SER A 10 -8.16 7.69 9.02
N ILE A 11 -7.26 7.28 9.92
CA ILE A 11 -6.30 6.23 9.59
C ILE A 11 -7.01 4.88 9.72
N VAL A 12 -6.94 4.04 8.71
CA VAL A 12 -7.50 2.68 8.74
C VAL A 12 -6.39 1.67 8.52
N CYS A 13 -6.23 0.74 9.47
CA CYS A 13 -5.30 -0.37 9.38
C CYS A 13 -5.92 -1.67 9.90
N ALA A 14 -5.53 -2.81 9.32
CA ALA A 14 -5.92 -4.14 9.75
C ALA A 14 -4.68 -4.83 10.34
N ASN A 15 -4.83 -5.35 11.55
CA ASN A 15 -3.77 -6.03 12.28
C ASN A 15 -4.09 -7.52 12.43
N TYR A 16 -3.14 -8.36 12.08
CA TYR A 16 -3.16 -9.78 12.40
C TYR A 16 -1.76 -10.26 12.73
N ASN A 17 -1.51 -10.55 14.00
CA ASN A 17 -0.22 -11.03 14.52
C ASN A 17 0.98 -10.12 14.18
N ASN A 18 0.80 -8.80 14.26
CA ASN A 18 1.86 -7.80 14.09
C ASN A 18 2.19 -7.06 15.41
N GLY A 19 1.92 -7.66 16.56
CA GLY A 19 2.13 -7.05 17.88
C GLY A 19 3.47 -6.36 18.03
N LYS A 20 4.55 -7.02 17.61
CA LYS A 20 5.92 -6.50 17.72
C LYS A 20 6.19 -5.17 16.98
N TYR A 21 5.30 -4.76 16.06
CA TYR A 21 5.46 -3.52 15.27
C TYR A 21 4.50 -2.41 15.69
N LEU A 22 3.43 -2.73 16.44
CA LEU A 22 2.37 -1.80 16.78
C LEU A 22 2.85 -0.58 17.54
N GLU A 23 3.83 -0.75 18.44
CA GLU A 23 4.37 0.36 19.22
C GLU A 23 5.06 1.39 18.31
N GLU A 24 5.89 0.94 17.40
CA GLU A 24 6.60 1.80 16.47
C GLU A 24 5.65 2.49 15.48
N PHE A 25 4.65 1.77 14.98
CA PHE A 25 3.57 2.32 14.17
C PHE A 25 2.82 3.43 14.90
N LEU A 26 2.31 3.17 16.12
CA LEU A 26 1.53 4.14 16.89
C LEU A 26 2.37 5.36 17.28
N ASN A 27 3.64 5.17 17.61
CA ASN A 27 4.57 6.28 17.85
C ASN A 27 4.71 7.17 16.62
N SER A 28 4.83 6.60 15.42
CA SER A 28 4.91 7.37 14.17
C SER A 28 3.65 8.20 13.90
N VAL A 29 2.48 7.69 14.28
CA VAL A 29 1.21 8.44 14.22
C VAL A 29 1.22 9.61 15.22
N MET A 30 1.63 9.35 16.47
CA MET A 30 1.68 10.39 17.52
C MET A 30 2.70 11.49 17.21
N GLU A 31 3.81 11.15 16.55
CA GLU A 31 4.87 12.09 16.17
C GLU A 31 4.56 12.89 14.89
N SER A 32 3.51 12.53 14.17
CA SER A 32 3.10 13.24 12.94
C SER A 32 2.94 14.75 13.18
N SER A 33 3.27 15.56 12.16
CA SER A 33 3.18 17.03 12.22
C SER A 33 1.74 17.54 12.40
N MET A 34 0.75 16.73 11.99
CA MET A 34 -0.68 17.02 12.10
C MET A 34 -1.39 15.82 12.73
N LEU A 35 -2.34 16.07 13.64
CA LEU A 35 -3.16 15.03 14.25
C LEU A 35 -4.30 14.62 13.31
N VAL A 36 -4.70 13.35 13.38
CA VAL A 36 -5.88 12.83 12.69
C VAL A 36 -7.12 12.92 13.57
N LYS A 37 -8.31 12.90 12.96
CA LYS A 37 -9.57 12.80 13.66
C LYS A 37 -9.70 11.49 14.43
N GLU A 38 -9.26 10.39 13.80
CA GLU A 38 -9.33 9.05 14.38
C GLU A 38 -8.32 8.08 13.73
N VAL A 39 -7.91 7.10 14.51
CA VAL A 39 -7.19 5.90 14.06
C VAL A 39 -8.09 4.70 14.34
N ILE A 40 -8.47 3.98 13.29
CA ILE A 40 -9.28 2.77 13.37
C ILE A 40 -8.38 1.57 13.09
N LEU A 41 -8.03 0.86 14.14
CA LEU A 41 -7.22 -0.34 14.08
C LEU A 41 -8.11 -1.56 14.27
N VAL A 42 -8.27 -2.35 13.22
CA VAL A 42 -9.05 -3.59 13.26
C VAL A 42 -8.12 -4.75 13.56
N ASN A 43 -8.26 -5.32 14.76
CA ASN A 43 -7.55 -6.53 15.15
C ASN A 43 -8.32 -7.75 14.63
N ASP A 44 -7.80 -8.39 13.60
CA ASP A 44 -8.44 -9.50 12.87
C ASP A 44 -8.21 -10.85 13.56
N GLY A 45 -8.57 -10.91 14.85
CA GLY A 45 -8.45 -12.15 15.64
C GLY A 45 -7.00 -12.58 15.88
N SER A 46 -6.11 -11.64 16.20
CA SER A 46 -4.71 -11.96 16.53
C SER A 46 -4.59 -12.89 17.72
N THR A 47 -3.58 -13.75 17.69
CA THR A 47 -3.24 -14.72 18.74
C THR A 47 -1.95 -14.39 19.48
N ASP A 48 -1.25 -13.33 19.04
CA ASP A 48 -0.06 -12.78 19.66
C ASP A 48 -0.43 -11.72 20.74
N ASP A 49 0.53 -10.96 21.21
CA ASP A 49 0.37 -9.91 22.22
C ASP A 49 -0.22 -8.60 21.69
N SER A 50 -0.71 -8.56 20.42
CA SER A 50 -1.27 -7.35 19.80
C SER A 50 -2.28 -6.64 20.70
N LEU A 51 -3.27 -7.34 21.26
CA LEU A 51 -4.29 -6.71 22.12
C LEU A 51 -3.70 -6.16 23.43
N ALA A 52 -2.75 -6.89 24.03
CA ALA A 52 -2.07 -6.45 25.24
C ALA A 52 -1.24 -5.19 25.01
N ILE A 53 -0.63 -5.05 23.84
CA ILE A 53 0.11 -3.84 23.44
C ILE A 53 -0.88 -2.69 23.21
N LEU A 54 -1.93 -2.91 22.43
CA LEU A 54 -2.93 -1.87 22.11
C LEU A 54 -3.62 -1.33 23.37
N SER A 55 -3.86 -2.17 24.38
CA SER A 55 -4.49 -1.77 25.66
C SER A 55 -3.66 -0.78 26.47
N LYS A 56 -2.36 -0.65 26.21
CA LYS A 56 -1.48 0.33 26.87
C LYS A 56 -1.67 1.76 26.35
N TYR A 57 -2.29 1.92 25.16
CA TYR A 57 -2.50 3.21 24.53
C TYR A 57 -3.88 3.78 24.88
N ASN A 58 -3.90 4.78 25.73
CA ASN A 58 -5.11 5.53 26.07
C ASN A 58 -5.16 6.84 25.25
N LEU A 59 -5.45 6.71 23.95
CA LEU A 59 -5.53 7.85 23.03
C LEU A 59 -7.00 8.03 22.62
N GLU A 60 -7.58 9.20 22.88
CA GLU A 60 -8.99 9.51 22.60
C GLU A 60 -9.38 9.28 21.12
N TYR A 61 -8.41 9.43 20.22
CA TYR A 61 -8.60 9.25 18.78
C TYR A 61 -8.28 7.82 18.29
N LEU A 62 -7.86 6.89 19.16
CA LEU A 62 -7.59 5.49 18.81
C LEU A 62 -8.80 4.62 19.09
N LYS A 63 -9.41 4.08 18.04
CA LYS A 63 -10.48 3.10 18.10
C LYS A 63 -9.94 1.72 17.71
N VAL A 64 -9.89 0.81 18.65
CA VAL A 64 -9.54 -0.60 18.42
C VAL A 64 -10.81 -1.41 18.23
N ILE A 65 -10.95 -2.09 17.09
CA ILE A 65 -12.05 -3.02 16.81
C ILE A 65 -11.47 -4.43 16.88
N ASP A 66 -11.82 -5.15 17.95
CA ASP A 66 -11.34 -6.50 18.18
C ASP A 66 -12.31 -7.53 17.60
N LEU A 67 -11.94 -8.15 16.50
CA LEU A 67 -12.68 -9.25 15.90
C LEU A 67 -12.33 -10.57 16.62
N LYS A 68 -13.37 -11.34 17.00
CA LYS A 68 -13.18 -12.58 17.77
C LYS A 68 -12.55 -13.72 16.97
N LYS A 69 -12.45 -13.59 15.66
CA LYS A 69 -11.84 -14.55 14.74
C LYS A 69 -11.27 -13.84 13.53
N ASN A 70 -10.28 -14.44 12.91
CA ASN A 70 -9.74 -13.96 11.64
C ASN A 70 -10.80 -14.10 10.54
N ILE A 71 -11.17 -12.98 9.92
CA ILE A 71 -12.10 -12.90 8.79
C ILE A 71 -11.40 -12.59 7.48
N GLY A 72 -10.09 -12.38 7.53
CA GLY A 72 -9.21 -12.08 6.41
C GLY A 72 -9.00 -10.60 6.15
N PHE A 73 -7.81 -10.29 5.66
CA PHE A 73 -7.26 -8.95 5.52
C PHE A 73 -8.20 -7.95 4.84
N ALA A 74 -8.76 -8.31 3.67
CA ALA A 74 -9.64 -7.43 2.93
C ALA A 74 -10.97 -7.16 3.66
N ASN A 75 -11.52 -8.17 4.34
CA ASN A 75 -12.72 -8.01 5.15
C ASN A 75 -12.45 -7.14 6.39
N ALA A 76 -11.32 -7.33 7.06
CA ALA A 76 -10.93 -6.51 8.20
C ALA A 76 -10.73 -5.03 7.80
N LEU A 77 -10.09 -4.77 6.65
CA LEU A 77 -10.01 -3.41 6.10
C LEU A 77 -11.39 -2.81 5.81
N ASN A 78 -12.33 -3.59 5.26
CA ASN A 78 -13.70 -3.11 5.02
C ASN A 78 -14.41 -2.73 6.33
N VAL A 79 -14.21 -3.48 7.42
CA VAL A 79 -14.74 -3.09 8.74
C VAL A 79 -14.21 -1.72 9.15
N GLY A 80 -12.90 -1.49 9.02
CA GLY A 80 -12.32 -0.19 9.35
C GLY A 80 -12.80 0.95 8.43
N VAL A 81 -12.97 0.68 7.13
CA VAL A 81 -13.48 1.65 6.16
C VAL A 81 -14.94 2.05 6.47
N GLU A 82 -15.80 1.10 6.85
CA GLU A 82 -17.18 1.40 7.22
C GLU A 82 -17.28 2.28 8.47
N GLU A 83 -16.43 2.04 9.45
CA GLU A 83 -16.39 2.79 10.71
C GLU A 83 -15.77 4.21 10.56
N ALA A 84 -15.07 4.48 9.45
CA ALA A 84 -14.44 5.77 9.22
C ALA A 84 -15.46 6.90 9.05
N THR A 85 -15.27 7.99 9.82
CA THR A 85 -16.17 9.15 9.85
C THR A 85 -15.56 10.42 9.27
N ALA A 86 -14.25 10.42 9.01
CA ALA A 86 -13.55 11.57 8.42
C ALA A 86 -13.77 11.68 6.91
N LYS A 87 -13.47 12.85 6.36
CA LYS A 87 -13.56 13.16 4.91
C LYS A 87 -12.64 12.27 4.08
N TYR A 88 -11.45 11.96 4.60
CA TYR A 88 -10.46 11.14 3.94
C TYR A 88 -10.08 9.94 4.80
N ILE A 89 -9.77 8.82 4.14
CA ILE A 89 -9.14 7.66 4.75
C ILE A 89 -7.69 7.60 4.31
N LEU A 90 -6.78 7.53 5.27
CA LEU A 90 -5.37 7.19 5.07
C LEU A 90 -5.19 5.72 5.40
N ARG A 91 -4.69 4.94 4.45
CA ARG A 91 -4.40 3.52 4.63
C ARG A 91 -2.91 3.32 4.88
N ILE A 92 -2.59 2.49 5.86
CA ILE A 92 -1.23 2.06 6.15
C ILE A 92 -1.28 0.68 6.82
N ASP A 93 -0.24 -0.13 6.64
CA ASP A 93 -0.07 -1.39 7.37
C ASP A 93 0.50 -1.12 8.76
N PRO A 94 0.12 -1.90 9.79
CA PRO A 94 0.56 -1.67 11.17
C PRO A 94 2.01 -2.12 11.44
N ASP A 95 2.72 -2.62 10.44
CA ASP A 95 4.16 -2.92 10.44
C ASP A 95 5.01 -1.85 9.75
N ASP A 96 4.34 -0.85 9.13
CA ASP A 96 4.98 0.28 8.45
C ASP A 96 5.04 1.53 9.35
N ILE A 97 5.85 2.51 8.95
CA ILE A 97 6.06 3.76 9.68
C ILE A 97 5.67 4.95 8.81
N LEU A 98 4.90 5.87 9.37
CA LEU A 98 4.60 7.14 8.70
C LEU A 98 5.83 8.06 8.72
N GLU A 99 6.14 8.67 7.58
CA GLU A 99 6.98 9.87 7.61
C GLU A 99 6.20 11.00 8.29
N ARG A 100 6.88 11.76 9.13
CA ARG A 100 6.30 12.76 10.04
C ARG A 100 5.31 13.73 9.36
N THR A 101 5.55 14.11 8.12
CA THR A 101 4.73 15.09 7.38
C THR A 101 3.70 14.44 6.46
N ARG A 102 3.60 13.12 6.41
CA ARG A 102 2.73 12.39 5.48
C ARG A 102 1.28 12.83 5.57
N ILE A 103 0.73 12.86 6.79
CA ILE A 103 -0.68 13.22 7.01
C ILE A 103 -0.94 14.63 6.48
N GLU A 104 -0.13 15.58 6.88
CA GLU A 104 -0.24 16.99 6.50
C GLU A 104 -0.15 17.18 4.98
N LYS A 105 0.87 16.61 4.35
CA LYS A 105 1.10 16.76 2.90
C LYS A 105 -0.02 16.16 2.06
N GLN A 106 -0.45 14.93 2.37
CA GLN A 106 -1.52 14.30 1.62
C GLN A 106 -2.88 14.98 1.85
N TYR A 107 -3.15 15.41 3.10
CA TYR A 107 -4.36 16.15 3.44
C TYR A 107 -4.44 17.50 2.72
N ASN A 108 -3.38 18.31 2.76
CA ASN A 108 -3.32 19.59 2.07
C ASN A 108 -3.44 19.39 0.56
N PHE A 109 -2.71 18.42 -0.01
CA PHE A 109 -2.77 18.10 -1.44
C PHE A 109 -4.20 17.82 -1.91
N LEU A 110 -4.96 16.96 -1.21
CA LEU A 110 -6.34 16.65 -1.58
C LEU A 110 -7.32 17.82 -1.33
N ASN A 111 -7.04 18.71 -0.40
CA ASN A 111 -7.88 19.88 -0.19
C ASN A 111 -7.64 20.99 -1.21
N GLU A 112 -6.40 21.15 -1.67
CA GLU A 112 -6.01 22.11 -2.70
C GLU A 112 -6.42 21.64 -4.10
N ASN A 113 -6.42 20.33 -4.34
CA ASN A 113 -6.79 19.70 -5.62
C ASN A 113 -8.12 18.95 -5.49
N ARG A 114 -9.23 19.70 -5.49
CA ARG A 114 -10.57 19.14 -5.20
C ARG A 114 -11.09 18.15 -6.24
N ASP A 115 -10.53 18.16 -7.44
CA ASP A 115 -10.80 17.22 -8.53
C ASP A 115 -10.07 15.89 -8.36
N ILE A 116 -9.09 15.80 -7.44
CA ILE A 116 -8.39 14.56 -7.12
C ILE A 116 -9.14 13.78 -6.03
N ASP A 117 -9.38 12.51 -6.28
CA ASP A 117 -10.13 11.64 -5.38
C ASP A 117 -9.23 10.82 -4.45
N LEU A 118 -8.04 10.46 -4.93
CA LEU A 118 -7.07 9.68 -4.17
C LEU A 118 -5.64 10.06 -4.52
N THR A 119 -4.78 10.01 -3.51
CA THR A 119 -3.34 10.26 -3.68
C THR A 119 -2.52 9.16 -3.01
N GLY A 120 -1.36 8.87 -3.59
CA GLY A 120 -0.33 8.02 -3.00
C GLY A 120 0.98 8.78 -2.84
N SER A 121 2.00 8.10 -2.38
CA SER A 121 3.36 8.63 -2.31
C SER A 121 4.40 7.55 -2.62
N ASN A 122 5.66 7.93 -2.71
CA ASN A 122 6.75 6.97 -2.71
C ASN A 122 7.08 6.48 -1.30
N VAL A 123 7.89 5.41 -1.23
CA VAL A 123 8.32 4.78 0.01
C VAL A 123 9.82 4.55 0.03
N ILE A 124 10.37 4.44 1.23
CA ILE A 124 11.65 3.80 1.48
C ILE A 124 11.37 2.43 2.06
N TYR A 125 12.02 1.40 1.51
CA TYR A 125 12.03 0.06 2.07
C TYR A 125 13.16 -0.08 3.08
N PHE A 126 12.89 -0.73 4.22
CA PHE A 126 13.88 -0.95 5.26
C PHE A 126 13.72 -2.34 5.91
N ASN A 127 14.81 -2.87 6.46
CA ASN A 127 14.81 -4.12 7.21
C ASN A 127 14.94 -3.82 8.70
N GLU A 128 14.21 -4.54 9.55
CA GLU A 128 14.30 -4.48 11.02
C GLU A 128 14.30 -3.05 11.60
N ASN A 129 15.36 -2.29 11.38
CA ASN A 129 15.52 -0.92 11.82
C ASN A 129 15.41 0.05 10.64
N ILE A 130 14.73 1.19 10.83
CA ILE A 130 14.51 2.25 9.84
C ILE A 130 15.80 2.82 9.23
N GLU A 131 16.93 2.69 9.93
CA GLU A 131 18.24 3.09 9.43
C GLU A 131 18.77 2.14 8.35
N ASN A 132 18.32 0.86 8.35
CA ASN A 132 18.73 -0.17 7.40
C ASN A 132 17.90 -0.08 6.11
N LYS A 133 18.07 1.02 5.39
CA LYS A 133 17.38 1.26 4.11
C LYS A 133 17.90 0.31 3.04
N VAL A 134 16.98 -0.36 2.36
CA VAL A 134 17.31 -1.33 1.28
C VAL A 134 16.91 -0.84 -0.10
N GLY A 135 16.11 0.22 -0.19
CA GLY A 135 15.72 0.82 -1.46
C GLY A 135 14.56 1.79 -1.35
N SER A 136 14.13 2.32 -2.48
CA SER A 136 12.99 3.23 -2.59
C SER A 136 12.12 2.90 -3.79
N SER A 137 10.86 3.33 -3.76
CA SER A 137 9.97 3.23 -4.91
C SER A 137 10.10 4.46 -5.82
N ASN A 138 9.56 4.33 -7.04
CA ASN A 138 9.39 5.42 -7.99
C ASN A 138 8.05 5.23 -8.73
N PHE A 139 6.95 5.59 -8.05
CA PHE A 139 5.61 5.55 -8.63
C PHE A 139 5.34 6.80 -9.46
N PRO A 140 4.48 6.70 -10.50
CA PRO A 140 4.13 7.84 -11.34
C PRO A 140 3.31 8.86 -10.57
N GLU A 141 3.58 10.14 -10.78
CA GLU A 141 2.84 11.25 -10.17
C GLU A 141 1.52 11.52 -10.90
N LYS A 142 1.55 11.55 -12.25
CA LYS A 142 0.42 11.98 -13.08
C LYS A 142 -0.64 10.89 -13.23
N GLY A 143 -1.91 11.26 -13.10
CA GLY A 143 -3.06 10.34 -13.18
C GLY A 143 -3.12 9.56 -14.48
N GLU A 144 -2.77 10.16 -15.62
CA GLU A 144 -2.69 9.45 -16.89
C GLU A 144 -1.69 8.27 -16.86
N LEU A 145 -0.53 8.45 -16.23
CA LEU A 145 0.48 7.40 -16.10
C LEU A 145 0.03 6.33 -15.11
N ILE A 146 -0.65 6.73 -14.03
CA ILE A 146 -1.27 5.80 -13.07
C ILE A 146 -2.31 4.94 -13.78
N TYR A 147 -3.23 5.55 -14.52
CA TYR A 147 -4.23 4.84 -15.33
C TYR A 147 -3.59 3.85 -16.31
N LYS A 148 -2.58 4.29 -17.07
CA LYS A 148 -1.83 3.43 -18.01
C LYS A 148 -1.15 2.24 -17.34
N ARG A 149 -0.66 2.40 -16.10
CA ARG A 149 -0.11 1.26 -15.34
C ARG A 149 -1.17 0.24 -15.00
N TYR A 150 -2.31 0.65 -14.47
CA TYR A 150 -3.42 -0.27 -14.19
C TYR A 150 -3.91 -0.97 -15.46
N GLN A 151 -4.03 -0.27 -16.57
CA GLN A 151 -4.36 -0.89 -17.86
C GLN A 151 -3.35 -1.97 -18.32
N LYS A 152 -2.10 -1.90 -17.85
CA LYS A 152 -1.04 -2.88 -18.18
C LYS A 152 -0.94 -4.03 -17.18
N GLY A 153 -1.76 -4.06 -16.15
CA GLY A 153 -1.64 -5.03 -15.05
C GLY A 153 -0.48 -4.70 -14.09
N GLU A 154 -0.15 -3.43 -13.95
CA GLU A 154 0.90 -2.91 -13.07
C GLU A 154 0.27 -1.99 -12.02
N HIS A 155 0.82 -1.97 -10.81
CA HIS A 155 0.38 -1.02 -9.78
C HIS A 155 0.85 0.39 -10.13
N GLY A 156 -0.09 1.32 -10.17
CA GLY A 156 0.19 2.76 -10.33
C GLY A 156 0.36 3.49 -9.01
N LEU A 157 -0.16 2.89 -7.94
CA LEU A 157 -0.12 3.38 -6.55
C LEU A 157 0.31 2.24 -5.64
N LEU A 158 0.96 2.55 -4.53
CA LEU A 158 1.30 1.57 -3.51
C LEU A 158 0.24 1.58 -2.40
N HIS A 159 -0.29 0.42 -2.06
CA HIS A 159 -1.42 0.25 -1.14
C HIS A 159 -1.23 0.95 0.21
N GLY A 160 -0.07 0.74 0.87
CA GLY A 160 0.25 1.34 2.17
C GLY A 160 0.44 2.86 2.17
N THR A 161 0.36 3.54 1.01
CA THR A 161 0.61 4.99 0.91
C THR A 161 -0.63 5.82 0.62
N ILE A 162 -1.79 5.19 0.45
CA ILE A 162 -2.99 5.86 -0.09
C ILE A 162 -3.65 6.75 0.96
N MET A 163 -4.06 7.95 0.49
CA MET A 163 -5.12 8.75 1.09
C MET A 163 -6.22 8.95 0.04
N VAL A 164 -7.47 8.68 0.41
CA VAL A 164 -8.61 8.61 -0.50
C VAL A 164 -9.86 9.22 0.13
N ARG A 165 -10.77 9.78 -0.66
CA ARG A 165 -12.09 10.22 -0.20
C ARG A 165 -12.85 9.05 0.41
N THR A 166 -13.34 9.20 1.63
CA THR A 166 -14.06 8.15 2.36
C THR A 166 -15.27 7.63 1.57
N THR A 167 -16.00 8.52 0.92
CA THR A 167 -17.16 8.14 0.08
C THR A 167 -16.78 7.22 -1.07
N LEU A 168 -15.62 7.47 -1.70
CA LEU A 168 -15.12 6.62 -2.78
C LEU A 168 -14.72 5.24 -2.25
N PHE A 169 -14.02 5.20 -1.11
CA PHE A 169 -13.57 3.94 -0.52
C PHE A 169 -14.75 3.07 -0.09
N LYS A 170 -15.76 3.66 0.57
CA LYS A 170 -16.99 2.96 0.96
C LYS A 170 -17.79 2.44 -0.24
N LYS A 171 -17.78 3.17 -1.36
CA LYS A 171 -18.45 2.75 -2.61
C LYS A 171 -17.85 1.47 -3.20
N TYR A 172 -16.52 1.38 -3.27
CA TYR A 172 -15.85 0.31 -4.02
C TYR A 172 -15.52 -0.93 -3.19
N LYS A 173 -15.24 -0.82 -1.92
CA LYS A 173 -14.92 -1.92 -0.99
C LYS A 173 -13.87 -2.92 -1.50
N TYR A 174 -13.12 -3.50 -0.60
CA TYR A 174 -12.22 -4.62 -0.91
C TYR A 174 -13.01 -5.92 -1.10
N SER A 175 -12.46 -6.83 -1.89
CA SER A 175 -12.99 -8.18 -2.05
C SER A 175 -12.01 -9.21 -1.49
N GLN A 176 -12.42 -9.94 -0.45
CA GLN A 176 -11.61 -11.02 0.15
C GLN A 176 -11.26 -12.10 -0.88
N LYS A 177 -12.13 -12.34 -1.86
CA LYS A 177 -11.87 -13.28 -2.96
C LYS A 177 -10.69 -12.85 -3.82
N GLN A 178 -10.31 -11.57 -3.80
CA GLN A 178 -9.23 -11.03 -4.63
C GLN A 178 -7.87 -11.03 -3.92
N VAL A 179 -7.80 -11.36 -2.64
CA VAL A 179 -6.51 -11.56 -1.94
C VAL A 179 -5.72 -12.67 -2.66
N PRO A 180 -4.44 -12.48 -2.97
CA PRO A 180 -3.55 -11.35 -2.60
C PRO A 180 -3.38 -10.28 -3.71
N ALA A 181 -4.41 -9.96 -4.47
CA ALA A 181 -4.43 -8.89 -5.47
C ALA A 181 -5.61 -7.91 -5.23
N GLU A 182 -6.05 -7.81 -3.98
CA GLU A 182 -7.17 -6.97 -3.53
C GLU A 182 -6.91 -5.49 -3.72
N ASP A 183 -5.66 -5.07 -3.59
CA ASP A 183 -5.20 -3.70 -3.80
C ASP A 183 -5.26 -3.31 -5.28
N TYR A 184 -4.79 -4.21 -6.17
CA TYR A 184 -4.94 -4.00 -7.60
C TYR A 184 -6.41 -3.90 -7.99
N ASP A 185 -7.25 -4.83 -7.50
CA ASP A 185 -8.68 -4.87 -7.79
C ASP A 185 -9.37 -3.57 -7.45
N ILE A 186 -9.26 -3.11 -6.19
CA ILE A 186 -10.00 -1.94 -5.73
C ILE A 186 -9.57 -0.67 -6.47
N PHE A 187 -8.27 -0.43 -6.61
CA PHE A 187 -7.79 0.80 -7.27
C PHE A 187 -8.03 0.77 -8.78
N ALA A 188 -7.90 -0.38 -9.43
CA ALA A 188 -8.24 -0.52 -10.86
C ALA A 188 -9.72 -0.24 -11.11
N ARG A 189 -10.63 -0.72 -10.24
CA ARG A 189 -12.06 -0.45 -10.33
C ARG A 189 -12.38 1.03 -10.08
N MET A 190 -11.77 1.67 -9.06
CA MET A 190 -11.92 3.10 -8.79
C MET A 190 -11.50 3.93 -10.01
N ILE A 191 -10.28 3.70 -10.50
CA ILE A 191 -9.68 4.46 -11.60
C ILE A 191 -10.44 4.22 -12.92
N LYS A 192 -10.82 2.97 -13.21
CA LYS A 192 -11.66 2.64 -14.38
C LYS A 192 -13.05 3.26 -14.27
N GLY A 193 -13.58 3.41 -13.05
CA GLY A 193 -14.85 4.06 -12.76
C GLY A 193 -14.82 5.59 -12.78
N GLY A 194 -13.68 6.20 -13.16
CA GLY A 194 -13.53 7.65 -13.33
C GLY A 194 -12.91 8.38 -12.14
N ALA A 195 -12.44 7.66 -11.12
CA ALA A 195 -11.72 8.29 -10.01
C ALA A 195 -10.41 8.92 -10.50
N ASN A 196 -10.17 10.17 -10.14
CA ASN A 196 -8.97 10.90 -10.49
C ASN A 196 -7.89 10.67 -9.44
N ALA A 197 -6.81 10.01 -9.84
CA ALA A 197 -5.69 9.64 -8.98
C ALA A 197 -4.44 10.46 -9.32
N GLN A 198 -3.72 10.93 -8.30
CA GLN A 198 -2.44 11.57 -8.48
C GLN A 198 -1.52 11.25 -7.29
N SER A 199 -0.22 11.07 -7.51
CA SER A 199 0.73 10.79 -6.44
C SER A 199 1.62 11.98 -6.13
N ILE A 200 1.99 12.10 -4.86
CA ILE A 200 3.05 13.00 -4.39
C ILE A 200 4.39 12.30 -4.64
N LYS A 201 5.35 13.00 -5.24
CA LYS A 201 6.67 12.45 -5.57
C LYS A 201 7.49 12.07 -4.35
N GLU A 202 7.26 12.75 -3.24
CA GLU A 202 8.01 12.57 -2.01
C GLU A 202 7.81 11.17 -1.41
N THR A 203 8.80 10.74 -0.66
CA THR A 203 8.74 9.52 0.16
C THR A 203 8.11 9.85 1.50
N LEU A 204 6.90 9.37 1.71
CA LEU A 204 6.10 9.68 2.89
C LEU A 204 5.78 8.44 3.76
N THR A 205 6.33 7.29 3.43
CA THR A 205 6.13 6.05 4.18
C THR A 205 7.42 5.24 4.18
N PHE A 206 7.73 4.64 5.31
CA PHE A 206 8.77 3.63 5.42
C PHE A 206 8.11 2.26 5.50
N VAL A 207 8.37 1.41 4.51
CA VAL A 207 7.79 0.07 4.38
C VAL A 207 8.79 -0.96 4.89
N ARG A 208 8.35 -1.72 5.88
CA ARG A 208 9.17 -2.77 6.48
C ARG A 208 9.19 -4.02 5.63
N ILE A 209 10.39 -4.57 5.44
CA ILE A 209 10.59 -5.87 4.81
C ILE A 209 11.02 -6.86 5.89
N HIS A 210 10.21 -7.88 6.12
CA HIS A 210 10.50 -8.98 7.04
C HIS A 210 10.09 -10.31 6.39
N GLU A 211 10.54 -11.43 6.93
CA GLU A 211 10.35 -12.76 6.34
C GLU A 211 8.88 -13.10 6.04
N ASN A 212 7.96 -12.64 6.89
CA ASN A 212 6.52 -12.85 6.75
C ASN A 212 5.83 -11.84 5.82
N SER A 213 6.55 -10.86 5.25
CA SER A 213 5.93 -9.89 4.35
C SER A 213 5.36 -10.59 3.12
N VAL A 214 4.05 -10.44 2.89
CA VAL A 214 3.33 -11.01 1.72
C VAL A 214 4.00 -10.58 0.41
N SER A 215 4.56 -9.39 0.40
CA SER A 215 5.35 -8.88 -0.72
C SER A 215 6.65 -9.67 -0.97
N ASN A 216 7.15 -10.51 -0.05
CA ASN A 216 8.35 -11.32 -0.26
C ASN A 216 8.15 -12.50 -1.20
N ALA A 217 6.94 -13.01 -1.32
CA ALA A 217 6.61 -14.06 -2.26
C ALA A 217 5.69 -13.48 -3.35
N LEU A 218 6.18 -13.42 -4.57
CA LEU A 218 5.34 -13.09 -5.74
C LEU A 218 5.17 -14.36 -6.59
N PRO A 219 4.28 -15.29 -6.22
CA PRO A 219 4.05 -16.49 -6.99
C PRO A 219 3.38 -16.17 -8.33
N TYR A 220 3.56 -17.07 -9.31
CA TYR A 220 2.91 -16.93 -10.62
C TYR A 220 1.39 -16.76 -10.50
N SER A 221 0.76 -17.45 -9.56
CA SER A 221 -0.69 -17.36 -9.30
C SER A 221 -1.15 -15.95 -8.97
N THR A 222 -0.40 -15.18 -8.16
CA THR A 222 -0.71 -13.78 -7.85
C THR A 222 -0.61 -12.90 -9.09
N VAL A 223 0.47 -13.05 -9.87
CA VAL A 223 0.62 -12.29 -11.12
C VAL A 223 -0.49 -12.64 -12.09
N LYS A 224 -0.80 -13.94 -12.25
CA LYS A 224 -1.90 -14.38 -13.10
C LYS A 224 -3.23 -13.76 -12.64
N LYS A 225 -3.55 -13.80 -11.35
CA LYS A 225 -4.75 -13.20 -10.79
C LYS A 225 -4.86 -11.70 -11.10
N THR A 226 -3.75 -10.96 -10.94
CA THR A 226 -3.71 -9.53 -11.30
C THR A 226 -4.05 -9.31 -12.78
N TYR A 227 -3.53 -10.16 -13.68
CA TYR A 227 -3.85 -10.06 -15.11
C TYR A 227 -5.30 -10.47 -15.43
N ASP A 228 -5.83 -11.50 -14.76
CA ASP A 228 -7.23 -11.92 -14.93
C ASP A 228 -8.17 -10.77 -14.49
N LEU A 229 -7.91 -10.13 -13.34
CA LEU A 229 -8.63 -8.93 -12.88
C LEU A 229 -8.50 -7.75 -13.85
N ARG A 230 -7.29 -7.48 -14.34
CA ARG A 230 -7.07 -6.44 -15.33
C ARG A 230 -7.90 -6.69 -16.60
N ASP A 231 -7.90 -7.93 -17.09
CA ASP A 231 -8.64 -8.29 -18.30
C ASP A 231 -10.16 -8.14 -18.09
N GLU A 232 -10.66 -8.50 -16.91
CA GLU A 232 -12.06 -8.30 -16.53
C GLU A 232 -12.44 -6.82 -16.47
N ILE A 233 -11.65 -6.00 -15.73
CA ILE A 233 -11.94 -4.60 -15.46
C ILE A 233 -11.81 -3.73 -16.72
N PHE A 234 -10.75 -3.93 -17.49
CA PHE A 234 -10.44 -3.11 -18.68
C PHE A 234 -10.93 -3.71 -20.00
N LYS A 235 -11.65 -4.86 -19.94
CA LYS A 235 -12.19 -5.57 -21.13
C LYS A 235 -11.09 -5.90 -22.15
N THR A 236 -10.01 -6.48 -21.67
CA THR A 236 -8.86 -6.91 -22.48
C THR A 236 -8.67 -8.42 -22.38
N LYS A 237 -7.73 -8.99 -23.12
CA LYS A 237 -7.39 -10.42 -23.06
C LYS A 237 -5.88 -10.60 -23.14
N THR A 238 -5.31 -11.30 -22.16
CA THR A 238 -3.88 -11.58 -22.11
C THR A 238 -3.64 -13.08 -22.24
N SER A 239 -2.74 -13.45 -23.14
CA SER A 239 -2.34 -14.85 -23.24
C SER A 239 -1.53 -15.30 -22.03
N ASN A 240 -1.66 -16.56 -21.63
CA ASN A 240 -0.86 -17.14 -20.54
C ASN A 240 0.64 -17.01 -20.79
N PHE A 241 1.08 -17.07 -22.05
CA PHE A 241 2.48 -16.85 -22.42
C PHE A 241 2.94 -15.44 -22.05
N LYS A 242 2.15 -14.41 -22.35
CA LYS A 242 2.47 -13.01 -21.97
C LYS A 242 2.50 -12.83 -20.45
N ILE A 243 1.60 -13.47 -19.72
CA ILE A 243 1.58 -13.47 -18.25
C ILE A 243 2.86 -14.10 -17.72
N LEU A 244 3.27 -15.25 -18.26
CA LEU A 244 4.50 -15.94 -17.87
C LEU A 244 5.75 -15.05 -18.09
N ILE A 245 5.87 -14.41 -19.25
CA ILE A 245 6.97 -13.49 -19.57
C ILE A 245 7.02 -12.33 -18.56
N ASN A 246 5.88 -11.73 -18.22
CA ASN A 246 5.83 -10.66 -17.23
C ASN A 246 6.19 -11.16 -15.82
N TYR A 247 5.72 -12.35 -15.44
CA TYR A 247 6.10 -12.97 -14.18
C TYR A 247 7.61 -13.20 -14.07
N LEU A 248 8.24 -13.77 -15.11
CA LEU A 248 9.68 -14.01 -15.12
C LEU A 248 10.48 -12.69 -15.03
N ASN A 249 10.05 -11.67 -15.78
CA ASN A 249 10.65 -10.33 -15.65
C ASN A 249 10.56 -9.79 -14.22
N LEU A 250 9.37 -9.84 -13.61
CA LEU A 250 9.15 -9.37 -12.24
C LEU A 250 9.97 -10.17 -11.23
N LYS A 251 10.01 -11.50 -11.34
CA LYS A 251 10.77 -12.40 -10.48
C LYS A 251 12.27 -12.07 -10.48
N TYR A 252 12.86 -11.98 -11.67
CA TYR A 252 14.30 -11.70 -11.78
C TYR A 252 14.64 -10.25 -11.43
N TYR A 253 13.78 -9.30 -11.78
CA TYR A 253 13.97 -7.91 -11.38
C TYR A 253 13.94 -7.73 -9.86
N ARG A 254 13.05 -8.44 -9.20
CA ARG A 254 12.97 -8.43 -7.75
C ARG A 254 14.22 -9.06 -7.12
N ASN A 255 14.68 -10.20 -7.63
CA ASN A 255 15.93 -10.81 -7.19
C ASN A 255 17.10 -9.84 -7.37
N TYR A 256 17.17 -9.12 -8.50
CA TYR A 256 18.14 -8.04 -8.70
C TYR A 256 18.05 -6.98 -7.60
N TYR A 257 16.83 -6.56 -7.26
CA TYR A 257 16.63 -5.44 -6.33
C TYR A 257 17.10 -5.76 -4.90
N PHE A 258 16.86 -6.98 -4.43
CA PHE A 258 17.18 -7.40 -3.06
C PHE A 258 18.52 -8.18 -2.93
N GLU A 259 19.18 -8.52 -4.03
CA GLU A 259 20.47 -9.24 -4.00
C GLU A 259 21.59 -8.30 -3.51
N LYS A 260 22.44 -8.82 -2.59
CA LYS A 260 23.60 -8.08 -2.07
C LYS A 260 24.86 -8.32 -2.89
N ASN A 261 25.00 -9.52 -3.46
CA ASN A 261 26.16 -9.88 -4.27
C ASN A 261 26.07 -9.22 -5.65
N TRP A 262 27.04 -8.37 -6.00
CA TRP A 262 27.02 -7.56 -7.21
C TRP A 262 27.05 -8.39 -8.52
N LEU A 263 27.75 -9.54 -8.56
CA LEU A 263 27.76 -10.44 -9.73
C LEU A 263 26.40 -11.07 -9.98
N LYS A 264 25.78 -11.60 -8.92
CA LYS A 264 24.41 -12.14 -8.99
C LYS A 264 23.40 -11.05 -9.36
N LYS A 265 23.61 -9.83 -8.87
CA LYS A 265 22.77 -8.68 -9.20
C LYS A 265 22.76 -8.38 -10.68
N ILE A 266 23.94 -8.32 -11.34
CA ILE A 266 24.07 -8.13 -12.79
C ILE A 266 23.41 -9.29 -13.54
N TRP A 267 23.63 -10.52 -13.10
CA TRP A 267 23.04 -11.70 -13.73
C TRP A 267 21.50 -11.66 -13.69
N PHE A 268 20.89 -11.34 -12.53
CA PHE A 268 19.43 -11.18 -12.41
C PHE A 268 18.88 -10.03 -13.25
N LEU A 269 19.60 -8.92 -13.35
CA LEU A 269 19.22 -7.82 -14.22
C LEU A 269 19.23 -8.24 -15.70
N GLY A 270 20.25 -8.97 -16.12
CA GLY A 270 20.34 -9.54 -17.46
C GLY A 270 19.16 -10.45 -17.78
N LEU A 271 18.84 -11.40 -16.88
CA LEU A 271 17.70 -12.30 -17.04
C LEU A 271 16.37 -11.51 -17.11
N SER A 272 16.18 -10.54 -16.23
CA SER A 272 14.97 -9.69 -16.26
C SER A 272 14.83 -8.96 -17.60
N SER A 273 15.94 -8.42 -18.11
CA SER A 273 15.99 -7.68 -19.38
C SER A 273 15.69 -8.53 -20.61
N MET A 274 16.07 -9.83 -20.58
CA MET A 274 15.74 -10.78 -21.66
C MET A 274 14.22 -10.93 -21.85
N PHE A 275 13.45 -10.93 -20.75
CA PHE A 275 11.99 -11.07 -20.82
C PHE A 275 11.28 -9.76 -21.17
N ARG A 276 11.81 -8.62 -20.79
CA ARG A 276 11.20 -7.30 -21.03
C ARG A 276 12.27 -6.23 -21.32
N PRO A 277 12.90 -6.27 -22.51
CA PRO A 277 13.93 -5.30 -22.89
C PRO A 277 13.41 -3.86 -22.93
N ASP A 278 12.12 -3.67 -23.24
CA ASP A 278 11.43 -2.38 -23.20
C ASP A 278 11.43 -1.71 -21.82
N LYS A 279 11.49 -2.50 -20.74
CA LYS A 279 11.59 -2.00 -19.37
C LYS A 279 13.04 -1.74 -18.95
N ALA A 280 13.98 -2.50 -19.48
CA ALA A 280 15.40 -2.34 -19.15
C ALA A 280 15.95 -1.01 -19.67
N ILE A 281 15.65 -0.68 -20.92
CA ILE A 281 16.10 0.57 -21.58
C ILE A 281 15.64 1.82 -20.81
N LYS A 282 14.40 1.83 -20.28
CA LYS A 282 13.85 2.95 -19.51
C LYS A 282 14.50 3.17 -18.13
N LYS A 283 15.41 2.30 -17.70
CA LYS A 283 16.09 2.38 -16.40
C LYS A 283 17.56 2.75 -16.53
N ILE A 284 18.09 2.69 -17.73
CA ILE A 284 19.47 3.05 -18.06
C ILE A 284 19.55 4.48 -18.62
N CYS A 285 18.45 4.96 -19.17
CA CYS A 285 18.22 6.36 -19.55
C CYS A 285 17.40 7.12 -18.51
#